data_eb20b6b421f2bcc1e12f4bc1b838b850
#
_entry.id   eb20b6b421f2bcc1e12f4bc1b838b850
#
_cell.length_a   1.000
_cell.length_b   1.000
_cell.length_c   1.000
_cell.angle_alpha   90.00
_cell.angle_beta   90.00
_cell.angle_gamma   90.00
#
_symmetry.space_group_name_H-M   'P 1'
#
loop_
_entity.id
_entity.type
_entity.pdbx_description
1 polymer ?
#
loop_
_entity_poly.entity_id
_entity_poly.type
_entity_poly.pdbx_seq_one_letter_code
_entity_poly.pdbx_strand_id
1 'polypeptide(L)'
;MRVLRTFLHILTIALASTLTSCKTSKPLSTLIVSGQNNHNWQVSHLAIKQILENSGRFTADIELTTPAGGEMSSFKPQFHKYDVVVLDYNGDRWSAETDSAFLDYVRKGGGVIIYHAADNAFANWKEFNQIIALGGWEGRNEQWGPYCYLKDGKLTLDSSAGPGG
;
A
#
# COMPACT_ATOMS: atom_id res chain seq x y z
N MET A 1 47.76 0.51 40.62
CA MET A 1 47.42 -0.72 39.84
C MET A 1 45.99 -1.19 39.99
N ARG A 2 45.34 -1.19 41.14
CA ARG A 2 43.94 -1.59 41.30
C ARG A 2 42.94 -0.72 40.58
N VAL A 3 43.07 0.60 40.64
CA VAL A 3 42.16 1.57 39.99
C VAL A 3 42.20 1.45 38.45
N LEU A 4 43.38 1.25 37.86
CA LEU A 4 43.53 1.09 36.41
C LEU A 4 42.87 -0.20 35.89
N ARG A 5 42.95 -1.30 36.69
CA ARG A 5 42.22 -2.55 36.31
C ARG A 5 40.72 -2.40 36.37
N THR A 6 40.18 -1.66 37.32
CA THR A 6 38.74 -1.38 37.44
C THR A 6 38.23 -0.56 36.27
N PHE A 7 38.96 0.47 35.86
CA PHE A 7 38.61 1.26 34.67
C PHE A 7 38.65 0.44 33.38
N LEU A 8 39.60 -0.48 33.24
CA LEU A 8 39.70 -1.33 32.05
C LEU A 8 38.52 -2.31 31.98
N HIS A 9 38.04 -2.85 33.09
CA HIS A 9 36.89 -3.73 33.14
C HIS A 9 35.56 -2.98 32.85
N ILE A 10 35.41 -1.76 33.34
CA ILE A 10 34.23 -0.92 33.05
C ILE A 10 34.20 -0.54 31.58
N LEU A 11 35.33 -0.25 30.96
CA LEU A 11 35.43 0.10 29.55
C LEU A 11 35.10 -1.11 28.64
N THR A 12 35.52 -2.32 29.01
CA THR A 12 35.20 -3.54 28.26
C THR A 12 33.71 -3.91 28.36
N ILE A 13 33.07 -3.72 29.51
CA ILE A 13 31.63 -3.94 29.70
C ILE A 13 30.83 -2.90 28.90
N ALA A 14 31.24 -1.64 28.90
CA ALA A 14 30.58 -0.59 28.11
C ALA A 14 30.70 -0.83 26.60
N LEU A 15 31.83 -1.36 26.11
CA LEU A 15 32.02 -1.67 24.69
C LEU A 15 31.23 -2.92 24.26
N ALA A 16 31.05 -3.90 25.16
CA ALA A 16 30.22 -5.08 24.86
C ALA A 16 28.73 -4.76 24.77
N SER A 17 28.24 -3.73 25.47
CA SER A 17 26.83 -3.32 25.42
C SER A 17 26.43 -2.62 24.12
N THR A 18 27.39 -2.11 23.34
CA THR A 18 27.09 -1.45 22.05
C THR A 18 26.94 -2.41 20.87
N LEU A 19 27.21 -3.70 21.07
CA LEU A 19 26.96 -4.74 20.07
C LEU A 19 25.51 -5.24 20.09
N THR A 20 24.57 -4.42 20.57
CA THR A 20 23.16 -4.78 20.57
C THR A 20 22.66 -4.87 19.14
N SER A 21 22.76 -6.08 18.62
CA SER A 21 21.95 -6.72 17.60
C SER A 21 20.96 -5.78 16.88
N CYS A 22 21.28 -5.41 15.66
CA CYS A 22 20.24 -5.16 14.67
C CYS A 22 19.38 -6.45 14.60
N LYS A 23 18.28 -6.50 15.33
CA LYS A 23 17.25 -7.52 15.10
C LYS A 23 16.83 -7.33 13.67
N THR A 24 17.19 -8.23 12.77
CA THR A 24 16.60 -8.30 11.45
C THR A 24 15.10 -8.51 11.67
N SER A 25 14.30 -7.48 11.43
CA SER A 25 12.86 -7.60 11.48
C SER A 25 12.44 -8.67 10.47
N LYS A 26 11.49 -9.50 10.86
CA LYS A 26 10.87 -10.45 9.92
C LYS A 26 10.40 -9.66 8.68
N PRO A 27 10.63 -10.17 7.47
CA PRO A 27 10.08 -9.54 6.26
C PRO A 27 8.56 -9.37 6.39
N LEU A 28 8.04 -8.26 5.88
CA LEU A 28 6.61 -8.00 5.83
C LEU A 28 5.97 -8.90 4.77
N SER A 29 4.84 -9.51 5.12
CA SER A 29 4.04 -10.29 4.19
C SER A 29 3.22 -9.37 3.28
N THR A 30 3.30 -9.56 1.97
CA THR A 30 2.64 -8.70 0.98
C THR A 30 1.75 -9.52 0.06
N LEU A 31 0.54 -9.04 -0.18
CA LEU A 31 -0.33 -9.53 -1.24
C LEU A 31 -0.33 -8.52 -2.40
N ILE A 32 -0.04 -8.99 -3.61
CA ILE A 32 -0.21 -8.21 -4.84
C ILE A 32 -1.51 -8.66 -5.50
N VAL A 33 -2.47 -7.76 -5.60
CA VAL A 33 -3.73 -7.97 -6.33
C VAL A 33 -3.57 -7.41 -7.73
N SER A 34 -3.83 -8.27 -8.74
CA SER A 34 -3.75 -7.92 -10.16
C SER A 34 -4.77 -8.73 -10.97
N GLY A 35 -4.67 -8.74 -12.31
CA GLY A 35 -5.53 -9.56 -13.20
C GLY A 35 -6.34 -8.74 -14.19
N GLN A 36 -6.60 -7.47 -13.91
CA GLN A 36 -7.22 -6.53 -14.84
C GLN A 36 -6.58 -5.16 -14.66
N ASN A 37 -6.12 -4.56 -15.75
CA ASN A 37 -5.55 -3.22 -15.76
C ASN A 37 -5.49 -2.75 -17.22
N ASN A 38 -5.54 -1.44 -17.45
CA ASN A 38 -5.31 -0.82 -18.75
C ASN A 38 -3.81 -0.76 -19.15
N HIS A 39 -2.93 -1.19 -18.28
CA HIS A 39 -1.50 -1.37 -18.54
C HIS A 39 -1.14 -2.86 -18.66
N ASN A 40 0.13 -3.16 -18.96
CA ASN A 40 0.62 -4.53 -19.07
C ASN A 40 0.79 -5.19 -17.69
N TRP A 41 -0.32 -5.48 -17.03
CA TRP A 41 -0.35 -6.05 -15.69
C TRP A 41 0.30 -7.44 -15.63
N GLN A 42 0.33 -8.19 -16.75
CA GLN A 42 0.97 -9.50 -16.84
C GLN A 42 2.48 -9.41 -16.55
N VAL A 43 3.07 -8.23 -16.74
CA VAL A 43 4.48 -7.97 -16.44
C VAL A 43 4.65 -7.22 -15.13
N SER A 44 3.78 -6.21 -14.85
CA SER A 44 3.97 -5.33 -13.70
C SER A 44 3.88 -6.06 -12.36
N HIS A 45 2.91 -6.94 -12.14
CA HIS A 45 2.80 -7.67 -10.87
C HIS A 45 4.01 -8.56 -10.58
N LEU A 46 4.61 -9.16 -11.63
CA LEU A 46 5.84 -9.97 -11.49
C LEU A 46 7.03 -9.08 -11.14
N ALA A 47 7.14 -7.93 -11.80
CA ALA A 47 8.21 -6.97 -11.52
C ALA A 47 8.09 -6.40 -10.10
N ILE A 48 6.88 -6.04 -9.66
CA ILE A 48 6.61 -5.58 -8.30
C ILE A 48 7.03 -6.64 -7.28
N LYS A 49 6.62 -7.89 -7.48
CA LYS A 49 7.02 -9.01 -6.63
C LYS A 49 8.55 -9.10 -6.54
N GLN A 50 9.22 -9.12 -7.66
CA GLN A 50 10.69 -9.23 -7.70
C GLN A 50 11.38 -8.05 -6.98
N ILE A 51 10.91 -6.83 -7.18
CA ILE A 51 11.45 -5.63 -6.51
C ILE A 51 11.29 -5.74 -4.99
N LEU A 52 10.12 -6.13 -4.53
CA LEU A 52 9.83 -6.29 -3.10
C LEU A 52 10.71 -7.37 -2.47
N GLU A 53 10.77 -8.55 -3.06
CA GLU A 53 11.55 -9.67 -2.53
C GLU A 53 13.07 -9.42 -2.60
N ASN A 54 13.58 -8.81 -3.67
CA ASN A 54 15.00 -8.44 -3.79
C ASN A 54 15.45 -7.43 -2.73
N SER A 55 14.54 -6.68 -2.14
CA SER A 55 14.85 -5.78 -1.03
C SER A 55 15.20 -6.53 0.26
N GLY A 56 14.87 -7.82 0.37
CA GLY A 56 15.00 -8.63 1.58
C GLY A 56 14.06 -8.21 2.72
N ARG A 57 13.19 -7.22 2.49
CA ARG A 57 12.28 -6.66 3.50
C ARG A 57 10.85 -7.16 3.38
N PHE A 58 10.50 -7.83 2.28
CA PHE A 58 9.16 -8.32 1.99
C PHE A 58 9.20 -9.76 1.47
N THR A 59 8.12 -10.47 1.73
CA THR A 59 7.70 -11.66 0.99
C THR A 59 6.42 -11.31 0.25
N ALA A 60 6.22 -11.80 -0.98
CA ALA A 60 5.06 -11.39 -1.77
C ALA A 60 4.36 -12.57 -2.45
N ASP A 61 3.05 -12.64 -2.23
CA ASP A 61 2.14 -13.50 -2.99
C ASP A 61 1.39 -12.67 -4.03
N ILE A 62 0.93 -13.32 -5.08
CA ILE A 62 0.12 -12.70 -6.13
C ILE A 62 -1.23 -13.41 -6.16
N GLU A 63 -2.31 -12.63 -6.17
CA GLU A 63 -3.65 -13.12 -6.41
C GLU A 63 -4.28 -12.36 -7.58
N LEU A 64 -4.69 -13.12 -8.59
CA LEU A 64 -5.27 -12.57 -9.80
C LEU A 64 -6.80 -12.64 -9.70
N THR A 65 -7.45 -11.56 -10.13
CA THR A 65 -8.90 -11.55 -10.31
C THR A 65 -9.32 -12.42 -11.50
N THR A 66 -10.61 -12.68 -11.63
CA THR A 66 -11.17 -13.22 -12.86
C THR A 66 -10.91 -12.28 -14.04
N PRO A 67 -10.88 -12.76 -15.28
CA PRO A 67 -10.82 -11.89 -16.45
C PRO A 67 -11.98 -10.88 -16.49
N ALA A 68 -11.80 -9.78 -17.20
CA ALA A 68 -12.79 -8.72 -17.32
C ALA A 68 -14.15 -9.27 -17.81
N GLY A 69 -15.22 -8.83 -17.15
CA GLY A 69 -16.58 -9.33 -17.37
C GLY A 69 -16.88 -10.69 -16.73
N GLY A 70 -15.91 -11.29 -16.04
CA GLY A 70 -16.08 -12.57 -15.33
C GLY A 70 -16.74 -12.40 -13.96
N GLU A 71 -17.14 -13.54 -13.37
CA GLU A 71 -17.79 -13.57 -12.06
C GLU A 71 -16.77 -13.30 -10.94
N MET A 72 -16.94 -12.20 -10.20
CA MET A 72 -16.04 -11.76 -9.13
C MET A 72 -16.34 -12.43 -7.78
N SER A 73 -17.41 -13.19 -7.64
CA SER A 73 -17.74 -13.85 -6.36
C SER A 73 -16.71 -14.88 -5.92
N SER A 74 -15.92 -15.42 -6.86
CA SER A 74 -14.83 -16.37 -6.57
C SER A 74 -13.54 -15.68 -6.11
N PHE A 75 -13.36 -14.37 -6.36
CA PHE A 75 -12.20 -13.60 -5.93
C PHE A 75 -12.38 -13.20 -4.45
N LYS A 76 -11.74 -13.95 -3.56
CA LYS A 76 -11.87 -13.79 -2.09
C LYS A 76 -10.52 -13.79 -1.39
N PRO A 77 -9.69 -12.77 -1.59
CA PRO A 77 -8.40 -12.67 -0.97
C PRO A 77 -8.50 -12.66 0.56
N GLN A 78 -7.57 -13.34 1.20
CA GLN A 78 -7.49 -13.33 2.66
C GLN A 78 -6.59 -12.16 3.12
N PHE A 79 -7.00 -10.93 2.90
CA PHE A 79 -6.25 -9.71 3.19
C PHE A 79 -5.65 -9.71 4.59
N HIS A 80 -6.38 -10.21 5.59
CA HIS A 80 -5.96 -10.22 7.00
C HIS A 80 -4.68 -11.03 7.29
N LYS A 81 -4.19 -11.82 6.34
CA LYS A 81 -2.94 -12.58 6.46
C LYS A 81 -1.70 -11.77 6.09
N TYR A 82 -1.89 -10.59 5.53
CA TYR A 82 -0.81 -9.78 4.98
C TYR A 82 -0.64 -8.48 5.76
N ASP A 83 0.62 -8.05 5.87
CA ASP A 83 0.96 -6.75 6.45
C ASP A 83 0.69 -5.62 5.46
N VAL A 84 0.85 -5.92 4.15
CA VAL A 84 0.68 -4.95 3.06
C VAL A 84 -0.10 -5.57 1.90
N VAL A 85 -1.03 -4.81 1.32
CA VAL A 85 -1.71 -5.12 0.06
C VAL A 85 -1.27 -4.10 -0.99
N VAL A 86 -0.74 -4.59 -2.11
CA VAL A 86 -0.40 -3.77 -3.28
C VAL A 86 -1.48 -3.99 -4.33
N LEU A 87 -2.12 -2.91 -4.77
CA LEU A 87 -3.08 -2.96 -5.86
C LEU A 87 -2.40 -2.56 -7.16
N ASP A 88 -2.21 -3.53 -8.05
CA ASP A 88 -1.88 -3.37 -9.48
C ASP A 88 -3.14 -3.73 -10.30
N TYR A 89 -4.24 -3.08 -9.97
CA TYR A 89 -5.57 -3.44 -10.43
C TYR A 89 -6.38 -2.20 -10.81
N ASN A 90 -6.94 -2.21 -12.00
CA ASN A 90 -7.91 -1.23 -12.47
C ASN A 90 -8.92 -1.93 -13.38
N GLY A 91 -9.88 -2.60 -12.79
CA GLY A 91 -10.82 -3.46 -13.50
C GLY A 91 -12.21 -3.49 -12.85
N ASP A 92 -12.92 -4.57 -13.09
CA ASP A 92 -14.28 -4.77 -12.63
C ASP A 92 -14.40 -4.66 -11.11
N ARG A 93 -15.55 -4.20 -10.65
CA ARG A 93 -15.85 -4.08 -9.23
C ARG A 93 -15.83 -5.44 -8.55
N TRP A 94 -15.19 -5.55 -7.41
CA TRP A 94 -15.19 -6.75 -6.59
C TRP A 94 -16.59 -7.06 -6.02
N SER A 95 -16.76 -8.25 -5.47
CA SER A 95 -17.99 -8.59 -4.75
C SER A 95 -18.10 -7.78 -3.44
N ALA A 96 -19.32 -7.58 -2.96
CA ALA A 96 -19.56 -6.88 -1.68
C ALA A 96 -18.87 -7.58 -0.50
N GLU A 97 -18.69 -8.90 -0.56
CA GLU A 97 -17.96 -9.67 0.44
C GLU A 97 -16.45 -9.29 0.42
N THR A 98 -15.87 -9.26 -0.76
CA THR A 98 -14.45 -8.88 -0.94
C THR A 98 -14.20 -7.42 -0.55
N ASP A 99 -15.12 -6.51 -0.92
CA ASP A 99 -15.07 -5.12 -0.50
C ASP A 99 -15.07 -4.98 1.02
N SER A 100 -15.99 -5.67 1.68
CA SER A 100 -16.09 -5.65 3.15
C SER A 100 -14.81 -6.18 3.81
N ALA A 101 -14.24 -7.25 3.27
CA ALA A 101 -13.00 -7.83 3.77
C ALA A 101 -11.80 -6.86 3.61
N PHE A 102 -11.74 -6.14 2.49
CA PHE A 102 -10.71 -5.13 2.26
C PHE A 102 -10.87 -3.92 3.19
N LEU A 103 -12.10 -3.41 3.36
CA LEU A 103 -12.36 -2.32 4.30
C LEU A 103 -12.01 -2.70 5.74
N ASP A 104 -12.33 -3.91 6.16
CA ASP A 104 -12.00 -4.41 7.49
C ASP A 104 -10.48 -4.54 7.69
N TYR A 105 -9.76 -4.98 6.67
CA TYR A 105 -8.32 -5.03 6.67
C TYR A 105 -7.70 -3.65 6.89
N VAL A 106 -8.15 -2.63 6.14
CA VAL A 106 -7.66 -1.26 6.27
C VAL A 106 -8.01 -0.67 7.63
N ARG A 107 -9.25 -0.85 8.11
CA ARG A 107 -9.68 -0.36 9.44
C ARG A 107 -8.87 -0.96 10.59
N LYS A 108 -8.37 -2.17 10.42
CA LYS A 108 -7.49 -2.85 11.39
C LYS A 108 -6.02 -2.44 11.27
N GLY A 109 -5.69 -1.49 10.41
CA GLY A 109 -4.34 -0.94 10.24
C GLY A 109 -3.49 -1.65 9.18
N GLY A 110 -4.10 -2.45 8.30
CA GLY A 110 -3.42 -3.04 7.16
C GLY A 110 -2.86 -1.99 6.20
N GLY A 111 -1.63 -2.17 5.74
CA GLY A 111 -0.97 -1.25 4.81
C GLY A 111 -1.49 -1.43 3.38
N VAL A 112 -1.70 -0.33 2.65
CA VAL A 112 -2.13 -0.39 1.25
C VAL A 112 -1.20 0.44 0.38
N ILE A 113 -0.79 -0.12 -0.76
CA ILE A 113 -0.06 0.58 -1.82
C ILE A 113 -0.94 0.57 -3.06
N ILE A 114 -1.22 1.75 -3.57
CA ILE A 114 -1.94 1.97 -4.81
C ILE A 114 -0.91 2.20 -5.92
N TYR A 115 -0.79 1.22 -6.81
CA TYR A 115 0.22 1.28 -7.86
C TYR A 115 -0.39 1.85 -9.15
N HIS A 116 0.06 3.05 -9.50
CA HIS A 116 -0.25 3.73 -10.75
C HIS A 116 -1.76 3.72 -11.07
N ALA A 117 -2.20 3.05 -12.13
CA ALA A 117 -3.60 3.04 -12.57
C ALA A 117 -4.60 2.47 -11.55
N ALA A 118 -4.14 1.87 -10.46
CA ALA A 118 -5.04 1.43 -9.39
C ALA A 118 -5.74 2.60 -8.68
N ASP A 119 -5.26 3.83 -8.81
CA ASP A 119 -5.95 5.03 -8.32
C ASP A 119 -7.23 5.34 -9.12
N ASN A 120 -7.34 4.81 -10.34
CA ASN A 120 -8.51 4.94 -11.20
C ASN A 120 -9.58 3.88 -10.94
N ALA A 121 -9.25 2.83 -10.16
CA ALA A 121 -10.19 1.76 -9.87
C ALA A 121 -11.38 2.27 -9.06
N PHE A 122 -12.53 1.65 -9.29
CA PHE A 122 -13.71 1.77 -8.43
C PHE A 122 -14.20 3.21 -8.21
N ALA A 123 -14.33 3.99 -9.28
CA ALA A 123 -14.73 5.40 -9.24
C ALA A 123 -15.96 5.69 -8.34
N ASN A 124 -16.92 4.75 -8.30
CA ASN A 124 -18.15 4.88 -7.51
C ASN A 124 -18.06 4.26 -6.09
N TRP A 125 -16.88 3.84 -5.66
CA TRP A 125 -16.70 3.31 -4.30
C TRP A 125 -16.13 4.38 -3.37
N LYS A 126 -17.03 5.03 -2.66
CA LYS A 126 -16.69 6.18 -1.80
C LYS A 126 -15.63 5.84 -0.76
N GLU A 127 -15.73 4.69 -0.10
CA GLU A 127 -14.78 4.28 0.92
C GLU A 127 -13.39 4.01 0.32
N PHE A 128 -13.32 3.41 -0.86
CA PHE A 128 -12.06 3.22 -1.58
C PHE A 128 -11.41 4.57 -1.91
N ASN A 129 -12.19 5.51 -2.45
CA ASN A 129 -11.71 6.86 -2.76
C ASN A 129 -11.21 7.60 -1.51
N GLN A 130 -11.80 7.37 -0.34
CA GLN A 130 -11.31 7.91 0.93
C GLN A 130 -9.98 7.25 1.35
N ILE A 131 -9.84 5.94 1.18
CA ILE A 131 -8.61 5.20 1.49
C ILE A 131 -7.43 5.72 0.67
N ILE A 132 -7.62 5.90 -0.64
CA ILE A 132 -6.57 6.38 -1.54
C ILE A 132 -6.37 7.91 -1.47
N ALA A 133 -7.22 8.63 -0.74
CA ALA A 133 -7.23 10.08 -0.62
C ALA A 133 -7.33 10.84 -1.96
N LEU A 134 -7.79 10.17 -2.99
CA LEU A 134 -7.89 10.70 -4.35
C LEU A 134 -9.16 10.12 -4.98
N GLY A 135 -10.25 10.87 -4.98
CA GLY A 135 -11.54 10.37 -5.42
C GLY A 135 -11.78 10.48 -6.91
N GLY A 136 -12.60 9.56 -7.44
CA GLY A 136 -13.37 9.67 -8.66
C GLY A 136 -12.61 10.07 -9.91
N TRP A 137 -11.82 9.16 -10.50
CA TRP A 137 -11.09 9.48 -11.72
C TRP A 137 -12.02 9.74 -12.90
N GLU A 138 -13.05 8.93 -13.08
CA GLU A 138 -14.08 9.18 -14.08
C GLU A 138 -15.09 10.20 -13.56
N GLY A 139 -15.29 11.29 -14.32
CA GLY A 139 -16.21 12.34 -13.94
C GLY A 139 -15.79 13.11 -12.68
N ARG A 140 -14.50 13.18 -12.41
CA ARG A 140 -13.95 13.94 -11.28
C ARG A 140 -14.44 15.39 -11.36
N ASN A 141 -14.96 15.89 -10.25
CA ASN A 141 -15.43 17.25 -10.08
C ASN A 141 -15.29 17.66 -8.61
N GLU A 142 -15.76 18.86 -8.26
CA GLU A 142 -15.68 19.43 -6.93
C GLU A 142 -16.34 18.58 -5.82
N GLN A 143 -17.20 17.62 -6.15
CA GLN A 143 -17.82 16.70 -5.19
C GLN A 143 -16.81 15.73 -4.55
N TRP A 144 -15.66 15.52 -5.22
CA TRP A 144 -14.57 14.68 -4.76
C TRP A 144 -13.55 15.45 -3.89
N GLY A 145 -13.81 16.69 -3.62
CA GLY A 145 -13.00 17.58 -2.81
C GLY A 145 -12.46 18.78 -3.61
N PRO A 146 -11.93 19.77 -2.93
CA PRO A 146 -11.40 20.96 -3.57
C PRO A 146 -10.13 20.66 -4.35
N TYR A 147 -9.83 21.45 -5.37
CA TYR A 147 -8.51 21.45 -5.99
C TYR A 147 -7.45 21.91 -5.00
N CYS A 148 -6.35 21.18 -4.93
CA CYS A 148 -5.24 21.48 -4.05
C CYS A 148 -4.04 21.91 -4.89
N TYR A 149 -3.55 23.13 -4.70
CA TYR A 149 -2.36 23.63 -5.38
C TYR A 149 -1.55 24.58 -4.50
N LEU A 150 -0.30 24.81 -4.86
CA LEU A 150 0.54 25.79 -4.19
C LEU A 150 0.39 27.15 -4.87
N LYS A 151 -0.06 28.16 -4.13
CA LYS A 151 -0.07 29.54 -4.52
C LYS A 151 0.81 30.33 -3.57
N ASP A 152 1.81 31.00 -4.10
CA ASP A 152 2.78 31.79 -3.30
C ASP A 152 3.38 31.00 -2.13
N GLY A 153 3.68 29.70 -2.37
CA GLY A 153 4.25 28.79 -1.37
C GLY A 153 3.26 28.30 -0.31
N LYS A 154 1.97 28.61 -0.41
CA LYS A 154 0.93 28.17 0.50
C LYS A 154 -0.01 27.17 -0.18
N LEU A 155 -0.35 26.08 0.54
CA LEU A 155 -1.38 25.16 0.08
C LEU A 155 -2.73 25.91 0.00
N THR A 156 -3.31 25.91 -1.17
CA THR A 156 -4.61 26.53 -1.45
C THR A 156 -5.61 25.43 -1.82
N LEU A 157 -6.78 25.49 -1.20
CA LEU A 157 -7.92 24.62 -1.50
C LEU A 157 -8.96 25.45 -2.25
N ASP A 158 -9.26 25.08 -3.49
CA ASP A 158 -10.21 25.79 -4.34
C ASP A 158 -11.41 24.90 -4.65
N SER A 159 -12.54 25.20 -4.05
CA SER A 159 -13.82 24.49 -4.28
C SER A 159 -14.61 25.07 -5.46
N SER A 160 -14.19 26.19 -6.04
CA SER A 160 -14.90 26.87 -7.12
C SER A 160 -14.43 26.42 -8.52
N ALA A 161 -13.30 25.75 -8.61
CA ALA A 161 -12.80 25.23 -9.87
C ALA A 161 -13.73 24.14 -10.38
N GLY A 162 -14.11 24.22 -11.64
CA GLY A 162 -14.96 23.23 -12.30
C GLY A 162 -14.32 21.84 -12.40
N PRO A 163 -14.84 20.95 -13.25
CA PRO A 163 -14.34 19.58 -13.35
C PRO A 163 -12.83 19.56 -13.63
N GLY A 164 -12.12 18.76 -12.83
CA GLY A 164 -10.69 18.54 -13.02
C GLY A 164 -10.42 17.78 -14.32
N GLY A 165 -9.40 18.19 -15.02
CA GLY A 165 -8.86 17.45 -16.16
C GLY A 165 -7.83 16.43 -15.74
#